data_88da6af21bb9a094b7de483220ce5b09
#
_entry.id   88da6af21bb9a094b7de483220ce5b09
#
_cell.length_a   1.000
_cell.length_b   1.000
_cell.length_c   1.000
_cell.angle_alpha   90.00
_cell.angle_beta   90.00
_cell.angle_gamma   90.00
#
_symmetry.space_group_name_H-M   'P 1'
#
loop_
_entity.id
_entity.type
_entity.pdbx_description
1 polymer ?
#
loop_
_entity_poly.entity_id
_entity_poly.type
_entity_poly.pdbx_seq_one_letter_code
_entity_poly.pdbx_strand_id
1 'polypeptide(L)'
;QAFQEPLYDANALRPLIDGLTIVHGPRALLGEFVLRAYAECQRRGVWLSFAPIEILTEINQRNRESWAPLLSIFDHRFEQLKQDNAYCIVGRSDANEIIYTRAARLYRLGSGEADANFAELTERMRHIYGKPSDAPNENETWSLSGPASETMKLISGRVAFSGAVWCHPTFRKRGFTSIASSIGRACSQAIWGNDYTVTFMVKNVVNSGHAAKTGYSNVSWTVHARNTSLGDLDLAFLWMDRDEAMMQVENMLGTTLLQVDR
;
A
#
# COMPACT_ATOMS: atom_id res chain seq x y z
N GLN A 1 -16.17 28.55 11.10
CA GLN A 1 -15.42 27.42 10.50
C GLN A 1 -15.02 27.86 9.10
N ALA A 2 -13.73 28.12 8.90
CA ALA A 2 -13.23 28.45 7.56
C ALA A 2 -13.39 27.19 6.70
N PHE A 3 -14.08 27.34 5.56
CA PHE A 3 -14.07 26.33 4.51
C PHE A 3 -12.59 26.14 4.11
N GLN A 4 -11.99 25.02 4.50
CA GLN A 4 -10.74 24.60 3.90
C GLN A 4 -11.08 24.25 2.44
N GLU A 5 -10.40 24.89 1.50
CA GLU A 5 -10.48 24.51 0.10
C GLU A 5 -10.23 23.03 -0.05
N PRO A 6 -10.96 22.33 -0.95
CA PRO A 6 -10.74 20.91 -1.17
C PRO A 6 -9.29 20.68 -1.59
N LEU A 7 -8.65 19.70 -0.98
CA LEU A 7 -7.26 19.26 -1.16
C LEU A 7 -6.87 18.96 -2.61
N TYR A 8 -7.86 18.83 -3.51
CA TYR A 8 -7.64 18.29 -4.85
C TYR A 8 -8.84 18.66 -5.73
N ASP A 9 -8.60 18.75 -7.01
CA ASP A 9 -9.69 18.76 -7.98
C ASP A 9 -10.43 17.42 -7.90
N ALA A 10 -11.69 17.46 -7.49
CA ALA A 10 -12.54 16.27 -7.41
C ALA A 10 -12.64 15.55 -8.77
N ASN A 11 -12.43 16.27 -9.87
CA ASN A 11 -12.39 15.72 -11.22
C ASN A 11 -11.13 14.91 -11.50
N ALA A 12 -10.07 15.06 -10.71
CA ALA A 12 -8.85 14.26 -10.81
C ALA A 12 -9.01 12.85 -10.21
N LEU A 13 -10.07 12.61 -9.44
CA LEU A 13 -10.36 11.30 -8.86
C LEU A 13 -11.18 10.46 -9.83
N ARG A 14 -10.68 9.26 -10.14
CA ARG A 14 -11.40 8.29 -10.98
C ARG A 14 -11.99 7.21 -10.09
N PRO A 15 -13.31 6.98 -10.06
CA PRO A 15 -13.90 5.85 -9.33
C PRO A 15 -13.15 4.57 -9.63
N LEU A 16 -12.91 3.74 -8.60
CA LEU A 16 -12.03 2.57 -8.72
C LEU A 16 -12.44 1.67 -9.90
N ILE A 17 -13.75 1.45 -10.06
CA ILE A 17 -14.30 0.60 -11.12
C ILE A 17 -14.04 1.18 -12.50
N ASP A 18 -14.17 2.49 -12.68
CA ASP A 18 -13.97 3.16 -13.97
C ASP A 18 -12.48 3.32 -14.30
N GLY A 19 -11.63 3.35 -13.29
CA GLY A 19 -10.20 3.57 -13.42
C GLY A 19 -9.38 2.28 -13.61
N LEU A 20 -9.91 1.11 -13.23
CA LEU A 20 -9.18 -0.14 -13.29
C LEU A 20 -9.25 -0.79 -14.67
N THR A 21 -8.08 -1.00 -15.27
CA THR A 21 -7.94 -1.84 -16.46
C THR A 21 -7.23 -3.14 -16.08
N ILE A 22 -7.87 -4.28 -16.32
CA ILE A 22 -7.28 -5.59 -16.06
C ILE A 22 -6.47 -6.03 -17.28
N VAL A 23 -5.16 -5.84 -17.21
CA VAL A 23 -4.19 -6.20 -18.24
C VAL A 23 -3.65 -7.61 -18.02
N HIS A 24 -3.48 -8.01 -16.76
CA HIS A 24 -2.88 -9.25 -16.31
C HIS A 24 -3.82 -10.06 -15.42
N GLY A 25 -3.51 -11.38 -15.29
CA GLY A 25 -4.23 -12.29 -14.40
C GLY A 25 -5.60 -12.75 -14.93
N PRO A 26 -6.34 -13.52 -14.12
CA PRO A 26 -7.64 -14.06 -14.48
C PRO A 26 -8.69 -12.95 -14.44
N ARG A 27 -9.01 -12.40 -15.61
CA ARG A 27 -9.84 -11.19 -15.75
C ARG A 27 -11.22 -11.31 -15.09
N ALA A 28 -11.89 -12.45 -15.25
CA ALA A 28 -13.21 -12.67 -14.67
C ALA A 28 -13.15 -12.67 -13.13
N LEU A 29 -12.19 -13.41 -12.57
CA LEU A 29 -11.99 -13.50 -11.11
C LEU A 29 -11.66 -12.13 -10.49
N LEU A 30 -10.68 -11.43 -11.05
CA LEU A 30 -10.27 -10.12 -10.57
C LEU A 30 -11.37 -9.08 -10.71
N GLY A 31 -12.11 -9.09 -11.83
CA GLY A 31 -13.23 -8.18 -12.06
C GLY A 31 -14.37 -8.41 -11.08
N GLU A 32 -14.78 -9.65 -10.89
CA GLU A 32 -15.83 -10.01 -9.93
C GLU A 32 -15.42 -9.64 -8.49
N PHE A 33 -14.18 -9.94 -8.10
CA PHE A 33 -13.67 -9.61 -6.78
C PHE A 33 -13.70 -8.10 -6.53
N VAL A 34 -13.12 -7.31 -7.45
CA VAL A 34 -13.04 -5.85 -7.27
C VAL A 34 -14.43 -5.23 -7.20
N LEU A 35 -15.37 -5.67 -8.06
CA LEU A 35 -16.75 -5.17 -8.02
C LEU A 35 -17.43 -5.44 -6.67
N ARG A 36 -17.36 -6.68 -6.18
CA ARG A 36 -18.01 -7.07 -4.90
C ARG A 36 -17.33 -6.41 -3.70
N ALA A 37 -15.99 -6.40 -3.68
CA ALA A 37 -15.23 -5.80 -2.60
C ALA A 37 -15.42 -4.28 -2.54
N TYR A 38 -15.50 -3.63 -3.70
CA TYR A 38 -15.81 -2.20 -3.79
C TYR A 38 -17.22 -1.90 -3.26
N ALA A 39 -18.23 -2.67 -3.68
CA ALA A 39 -19.59 -2.53 -3.16
C ALA A 39 -19.65 -2.71 -1.63
N GLU A 40 -18.84 -3.62 -1.06
CA GLU A 40 -18.74 -3.78 0.38
C GLU A 40 -18.11 -2.58 1.09
N CYS A 41 -17.10 -1.96 0.50
CA CYS A 41 -16.55 -0.70 1.01
C CYS A 41 -17.61 0.42 1.00
N GLN A 42 -18.40 0.53 -0.08
CA GLN A 42 -19.50 1.50 -0.18
C GLN A 42 -20.57 1.28 0.88
N ARG A 43 -20.98 0.03 1.15
CA ARG A 43 -21.90 -0.29 2.25
C ARG A 43 -21.41 0.16 3.62
N ARG A 44 -20.08 0.30 3.78
CA ARG A 44 -19.43 0.81 5.01
C ARG A 44 -19.17 2.32 4.97
N GLY A 45 -19.72 3.02 3.98
CA GLY A 45 -19.60 4.47 3.81
C GLY A 45 -18.22 4.89 3.29
N VAL A 46 -17.54 4.03 2.50
CA VAL A 46 -16.20 4.30 1.95
C VAL A 46 -16.20 4.14 0.43
N TRP A 47 -15.93 5.23 -0.27
CA TRP A 47 -15.87 5.33 -1.73
C TRP A 47 -14.42 5.34 -2.19
N LEU A 48 -13.96 4.27 -2.85
CA LEU A 48 -12.59 4.15 -3.33
C LEU A 48 -12.44 4.74 -4.74
N SER A 49 -11.33 5.45 -4.94
CA SER A 49 -10.98 6.04 -6.24
C SER A 49 -9.48 5.93 -6.46
N PHE A 50 -9.05 5.79 -7.72
CA PHE A 50 -7.69 6.13 -8.09
C PHE A 50 -7.50 7.64 -8.00
N ALA A 51 -6.35 8.05 -7.51
CA ALA A 51 -5.98 9.45 -7.34
C ALA A 51 -4.59 9.70 -7.92
N PRO A 52 -4.28 10.94 -8.34
CA PRO A 52 -2.90 11.35 -8.58
C PRO A 52 -2.06 11.09 -7.34
N ILE A 53 -0.85 10.53 -7.52
CA ILE A 53 -0.01 10.13 -6.38
C ILE A 53 0.50 11.33 -5.57
N GLU A 54 0.52 12.48 -6.19
CA GLU A 54 0.90 13.78 -5.62
C GLU A 54 0.06 14.15 -4.40
N ILE A 55 -1.18 13.70 -4.36
CA ILE A 55 -2.12 13.96 -3.25
C ILE A 55 -1.62 13.38 -1.92
N LEU A 56 -0.80 12.32 -1.95
CA LEU A 56 -0.31 11.64 -0.74
C LEU A 56 0.48 12.56 0.18
N THR A 57 1.33 13.41 -0.39
CA THR A 57 2.18 14.33 0.39
C THR A 57 1.33 15.33 1.15
N GLU A 58 0.30 15.85 0.53
CA GLU A 58 -0.60 16.82 1.16
C GLU A 58 -1.46 16.16 2.24
N ILE A 59 -2.05 14.98 1.96
CA ILE A 59 -2.83 14.24 2.95
C ILE A 59 -1.95 13.86 4.14
N ASN A 60 -0.72 13.36 3.90
CA ASN A 60 0.21 13.01 4.97
C ASN A 60 0.57 14.22 5.83
N GLN A 61 0.85 15.36 5.21
CA GLN A 61 1.19 16.58 5.92
C GLN A 61 0.04 17.09 6.83
N ARG A 62 -1.20 16.97 6.38
CA ARG A 62 -2.39 17.39 7.16
C ARG A 62 -2.72 16.42 8.31
N ASN A 63 -2.26 15.18 8.22
CA ASN A 63 -2.62 14.11 9.16
C ASN A 63 -1.43 13.58 9.99
N ARG A 64 -0.43 14.41 10.23
CA ARG A 64 0.81 14.06 10.98
C ARG A 64 0.56 13.45 12.35
N GLU A 65 -0.51 13.84 13.02
CA GLU A 65 -0.85 13.33 14.35
C GLU A 65 -1.29 11.86 14.31
N SER A 66 -1.76 11.39 13.18
CA SER A 66 -2.33 10.04 13.03
C SER A 66 -1.65 9.19 11.97
N TRP A 67 -0.73 9.76 11.19
CA TRP A 67 0.01 9.11 10.13
C TRP A 67 1.50 9.40 10.25
N ALA A 68 2.33 8.35 10.27
CA ALA A 68 3.79 8.47 10.24
C ALA A 68 4.26 9.16 8.95
N PRO A 69 5.50 9.68 8.90
CA PRO A 69 6.05 10.28 7.69
C PRO A 69 5.90 9.36 6.48
N LEU A 70 5.54 9.94 5.34
CA LEU A 70 5.47 9.23 4.09
C LEU A 70 6.89 8.77 3.69
N LEU A 71 7.00 7.52 3.23
CA LEU A 71 8.23 7.06 2.60
C LEU A 71 8.46 7.81 1.29
N SER A 72 9.68 8.30 1.07
CA SER A 72 10.06 9.07 -0.12
C SER A 72 9.77 8.37 -1.44
N ILE A 73 9.73 7.04 -1.44
CA ILE A 73 9.40 6.24 -2.63
C ILE A 73 7.96 6.44 -3.12
N PHE A 74 7.09 7.05 -2.33
CA PHE A 74 5.73 7.47 -2.69
C PHE A 74 5.58 8.98 -2.83
N ASP A 75 6.68 9.74 -2.81
CA ASP A 75 6.69 11.18 -2.90
C ASP A 75 7.18 11.63 -4.27
N HIS A 76 6.30 12.18 -5.07
CA HIS A 76 6.57 12.66 -6.44
C HIS A 76 7.68 13.73 -6.53
N ARG A 77 8.02 14.38 -5.41
CA ARG A 77 9.08 15.41 -5.37
C ARG A 77 10.49 14.79 -5.36
N PHE A 78 10.59 13.52 -4.94
CA PHE A 78 11.84 12.77 -4.86
C PHE A 78 11.93 11.66 -5.90
N GLU A 79 10.79 11.19 -6.41
CA GLU A 79 10.69 10.05 -7.29
C GLU A 79 9.88 10.36 -8.55
N GLN A 80 10.30 9.82 -9.69
CA GLN A 80 9.49 9.88 -10.92
C GLN A 80 8.40 8.81 -10.87
N LEU A 81 7.27 9.17 -10.27
CA LEU A 81 6.12 8.30 -10.14
C LEU A 81 5.16 8.52 -11.31
N LYS A 82 4.93 7.46 -12.09
CA LYS A 82 4.03 7.43 -13.24
C LYS A 82 3.06 6.27 -13.12
N GLN A 83 2.00 6.27 -13.91
CA GLN A 83 0.97 5.21 -13.88
C GLN A 83 1.52 3.82 -14.24
N ASP A 84 2.65 3.73 -14.94
CA ASP A 84 3.30 2.47 -15.28
C ASP A 84 4.10 1.86 -14.11
N ASN A 85 4.50 2.66 -13.13
CA ASN A 85 5.31 2.21 -11.99
C ASN A 85 4.72 2.51 -10.60
N ALA A 86 3.64 3.28 -10.51
CA ALA A 86 3.00 3.59 -9.25
C ALA A 86 1.52 3.91 -9.43
N TYR A 87 0.73 3.65 -8.40
CA TYR A 87 -0.65 4.14 -8.29
C TYR A 87 -1.01 4.47 -6.84
N CYS A 88 -2.01 5.32 -6.67
CA CYS A 88 -2.60 5.67 -5.40
C CYS A 88 -4.10 5.41 -5.42
N ILE A 89 -4.62 4.83 -4.35
CA ILE A 89 -6.05 4.70 -4.08
C ILE A 89 -6.37 5.51 -2.83
N VAL A 90 -7.40 6.34 -2.93
CA VAL A 90 -7.98 7.06 -1.80
C VAL A 90 -9.38 6.54 -1.50
N GLY A 91 -9.76 6.56 -0.23
CA GLY A 91 -11.13 6.31 0.21
C GLY A 91 -11.74 7.59 0.75
N ARG A 92 -12.96 7.91 0.30
CA ARG A 92 -13.74 9.06 0.76
C ARG A 92 -14.92 8.59 1.58
N SER A 93 -15.29 9.39 2.59
CA SER A 93 -16.54 9.24 3.33
C SER A 93 -17.74 9.74 2.51
N ASP A 94 -18.97 9.50 3.00
CA ASP A 94 -20.20 10.08 2.44
C ASP A 94 -20.19 11.62 2.48
N ALA A 95 -19.41 12.22 3.40
CA ALA A 95 -19.17 13.66 3.45
C ALA A 95 -18.09 14.15 2.47
N ASN A 96 -17.61 13.27 1.58
CA ASN A 96 -16.55 13.54 0.61
C ASN A 96 -15.17 13.87 1.21
N GLU A 97 -14.92 13.50 2.46
CA GLU A 97 -13.63 13.66 3.12
C GLU A 97 -12.72 12.46 2.81
N ILE A 98 -11.43 12.69 2.55
CA ILE A 98 -10.48 11.60 2.42
C ILE A 98 -10.20 10.99 3.80
N ILE A 99 -10.50 9.71 3.92
CA ILE A 99 -10.41 8.94 5.17
C ILE A 99 -9.51 7.73 5.07
N TYR A 100 -9.03 7.43 3.89
CA TYR A 100 -8.15 6.29 3.63
C TYR A 100 -7.23 6.58 2.46
N THR A 101 -6.02 6.09 2.57
CA THR A 101 -5.04 6.09 1.48
C THR A 101 -4.33 4.75 1.38
N ARG A 102 -3.85 4.44 0.19
CA ARG A 102 -2.96 3.34 -0.11
C ARG A 102 -2.24 3.64 -1.42
N ALA A 103 -0.97 3.26 -1.50
CA ALA A 103 -0.23 3.29 -2.75
C ALA A 103 0.54 1.99 -2.97
N ALA A 104 0.91 1.74 -4.20
CA ALA A 104 1.85 0.69 -4.57
C ALA A 104 2.84 1.23 -5.60
N ARG A 105 4.07 0.69 -5.56
CA ARG A 105 5.13 0.98 -6.50
C ARG A 105 5.69 -0.33 -7.07
N LEU A 106 5.89 -0.36 -8.39
CA LEU A 106 6.46 -1.51 -9.09
C LEU A 106 7.98 -1.39 -9.16
N TYR A 107 8.66 -2.46 -8.78
CA TYR A 107 10.09 -2.70 -8.96
C TYR A 107 10.32 -3.86 -9.91
N ARG A 108 11.48 -3.89 -10.57
CA ARG A 108 11.95 -4.99 -11.40
C ARG A 108 13.28 -5.48 -10.81
N LEU A 109 13.25 -6.62 -10.15
CA LEU A 109 14.36 -7.17 -9.38
C LEU A 109 15.00 -8.36 -10.11
N GLY A 110 16.33 -8.47 -10.03
CA GLY A 110 17.09 -9.56 -10.63
C GLY A 110 16.92 -10.90 -9.87
N SER A 111 17.14 -12.00 -10.55
CA SER A 111 17.12 -13.31 -9.90
C SER A 111 18.47 -13.60 -9.25
N GLY A 112 18.48 -14.04 -7.98
CA GLY A 112 19.69 -14.42 -7.25
C GLY A 112 20.54 -13.25 -6.73
N GLU A 113 20.05 -12.02 -6.82
CA GLU A 113 20.79 -10.79 -6.46
C GLU A 113 20.22 -10.14 -5.19
N ALA A 114 20.12 -10.89 -4.09
CA ALA A 114 19.41 -10.46 -2.88
C ALA A 114 19.88 -9.09 -2.34
N ASP A 115 21.18 -8.85 -2.26
CA ASP A 115 21.73 -7.58 -1.75
C ASP A 115 21.45 -6.41 -2.70
N ALA A 116 21.63 -6.61 -4.01
CA ALA A 116 21.30 -5.62 -5.03
C ALA A 116 19.80 -5.34 -5.08
N ASN A 117 18.98 -6.36 -4.98
CA ASN A 117 17.51 -6.24 -4.93
C ASN A 117 17.06 -5.48 -3.69
N PHE A 118 17.62 -5.75 -2.53
CA PHE A 118 17.31 -5.03 -1.31
C PHE A 118 17.77 -3.57 -1.39
N ALA A 119 18.94 -3.32 -1.95
CA ALA A 119 19.42 -1.98 -2.19
C ALA A 119 18.49 -1.22 -3.14
N GLU A 120 18.05 -1.85 -4.25
CA GLU A 120 17.08 -1.24 -5.19
C GLU A 120 15.76 -0.87 -4.50
N LEU A 121 15.26 -1.74 -3.60
CA LEU A 121 14.04 -1.46 -2.83
C LEU A 121 14.22 -0.29 -1.85
N THR A 122 15.40 -0.13 -1.24
CA THR A 122 15.58 0.71 -0.06
C THR A 122 16.52 1.90 -0.27
N GLU A 123 17.31 1.93 -1.35
CA GLU A 123 18.30 2.99 -1.63
C GLU A 123 17.72 4.41 -1.47
N ARG A 124 16.47 4.58 -1.91
CA ARG A 124 15.77 5.86 -1.88
C ARG A 124 14.71 5.97 -0.79
N MET A 125 14.57 4.94 0.07
CA MET A 125 13.62 5.00 1.18
C MET A 125 14.11 5.97 2.25
N ARG A 126 13.30 6.98 2.53
CA ARG A 126 13.48 7.93 3.64
C ARG A 126 12.12 8.27 4.21
N HIS A 127 12.07 8.52 5.52
CA HIS A 127 10.87 8.96 6.21
C HIS A 127 10.79 10.48 6.23
N ILE A 128 9.90 11.06 5.46
CA ILE A 128 9.82 12.50 5.24
C ILE A 128 8.42 13.03 5.54
N TYR A 129 8.33 14.11 6.29
CA TYR A 129 7.14 14.95 6.30
C TYR A 129 7.27 16.06 5.25
N GLY A 130 6.42 16.02 4.33
CA GLY A 130 6.00 16.84 3.22
C GLY A 130 6.53 18.23 2.93
N LYS A 131 7.67 18.69 3.43
CA LYS A 131 8.26 19.98 2.96
C LYS A 131 9.49 19.71 2.12
N PRO A 132 9.65 20.36 0.95
CA PRO A 132 10.85 20.25 0.13
C PRO A 132 12.14 20.68 0.86
N SER A 133 12.00 21.53 1.90
CA SER A 133 13.11 21.93 2.77
C SER A 133 13.51 20.90 3.81
N ASP A 134 12.66 19.89 4.05
CA ASP A 134 12.97 18.77 4.92
C ASP A 134 13.76 17.78 4.07
N ALA A 135 15.06 18.04 3.84
CA ALA A 135 15.91 17.11 3.14
C ALA A 135 15.83 15.71 3.78
N PRO A 136 15.80 14.64 2.97
CA PRO A 136 15.89 13.29 3.50
C PRO A 136 17.09 13.22 4.45
N ASN A 137 16.95 12.54 5.58
CA ASN A 137 18.10 12.30 6.43
C ASN A 137 19.09 11.42 5.65
N GLU A 138 20.18 12.02 5.17
CA GLU A 138 21.22 11.34 4.37
C GLU A 138 21.87 10.18 5.14
N ASN A 139 21.78 10.20 6.47
CA ASN A 139 22.29 9.16 7.34
C ASN A 139 21.31 8.02 7.59
N GLU A 140 20.08 8.11 7.05
CA GLU A 140 19.11 7.01 7.15
C GLU A 140 19.61 5.80 6.34
N THR A 141 19.79 4.68 7.01
CA THR A 141 20.29 3.44 6.40
C THR A 141 19.34 2.27 6.61
N TRP A 142 19.34 1.37 5.65
CA TRP A 142 18.51 0.18 5.64
C TRP A 142 19.38 -1.07 5.51
N SER A 143 19.08 -2.11 6.28
CA SER A 143 19.79 -3.40 6.21
C SER A 143 18.89 -4.56 6.61
N LEU A 144 19.31 -5.78 6.27
CA LEU A 144 18.60 -7.02 6.60
C LEU A 144 19.43 -7.87 7.57
N SER A 145 18.72 -8.64 8.40
CA SER A 145 19.32 -9.71 9.19
C SER A 145 18.39 -10.90 9.35
N GLY A 146 18.94 -12.04 9.74
CA GLY A 146 18.17 -13.24 10.07
C GLY A 146 17.25 -13.72 8.92
N PRO A 147 16.04 -14.20 9.24
CA PRO A 147 15.08 -14.71 8.24
C PRO A 147 14.71 -13.71 7.13
N ALA A 148 14.75 -12.40 7.39
CA ALA A 148 14.48 -11.40 6.36
C ALA A 148 15.54 -11.43 5.23
N SER A 149 16.81 -11.70 5.56
CA SER A 149 17.85 -11.87 4.54
C SER A 149 17.61 -13.11 3.66
N GLU A 150 17.15 -14.22 4.25
CA GLU A 150 16.79 -15.42 3.48
C GLU A 150 15.57 -15.18 2.60
N THR A 151 14.56 -14.45 3.11
CA THR A 151 13.40 -14.06 2.33
C THR A 151 13.79 -13.26 1.10
N MET A 152 14.72 -12.30 1.23
CA MET A 152 15.12 -11.46 0.10
C MET A 152 15.73 -12.25 -1.06
N LYS A 153 16.34 -13.41 -0.78
CA LYS A 153 16.87 -14.30 -1.83
C LYS A 153 15.77 -14.90 -2.73
N LEU A 154 14.53 -14.96 -2.24
CA LEU A 154 13.39 -15.48 -2.99
C LEU A 154 12.74 -14.41 -3.85
N ILE A 155 12.84 -13.13 -3.45
CA ILE A 155 12.10 -12.02 -4.06
C ILE A 155 12.82 -11.54 -5.33
N SER A 156 12.16 -11.70 -6.48
CA SER A 156 12.68 -11.30 -7.79
C SER A 156 11.56 -11.04 -8.78
N GLY A 157 11.87 -10.61 -10.00
CA GLY A 157 10.89 -10.35 -11.04
C GLY A 157 10.17 -9.01 -10.85
N ARG A 158 8.88 -8.99 -11.12
CA ARG A 158 8.01 -7.82 -10.91
C ARG A 158 7.52 -7.83 -9.46
N VAL A 159 7.94 -6.86 -8.69
CA VAL A 159 7.65 -6.75 -7.25
C VAL A 159 6.87 -5.49 -6.96
N ALA A 160 5.65 -5.64 -6.47
CA ALA A 160 4.83 -4.52 -6.01
C ALA A 160 5.14 -4.22 -4.54
N PHE A 161 5.80 -3.10 -4.26
CA PHE A 161 5.93 -2.58 -2.91
C PHE A 161 4.66 -1.84 -2.52
N SER A 162 3.97 -2.34 -1.50
CA SER A 162 2.71 -1.78 -1.01
C SER A 162 2.95 -0.91 0.22
N GLY A 163 2.41 0.31 0.23
CA GLY A 163 2.60 1.23 1.35
C GLY A 163 1.66 2.42 1.32
N ALA A 164 2.06 3.49 1.99
CA ALA A 164 1.28 4.71 2.16
C ALA A 164 -0.14 4.44 2.70
N VAL A 165 -0.28 3.41 3.52
CA VAL A 165 -1.58 3.02 4.10
C VAL A 165 -1.86 3.90 5.32
N TRP A 166 -2.95 4.64 5.22
CA TRP A 166 -3.48 5.43 6.32
C TRP A 166 -4.99 5.29 6.39
N CYS A 167 -5.52 5.31 7.59
CA CYS A 167 -6.95 5.35 7.85
C CYS A 167 -7.22 6.40 8.93
N HIS A 168 -8.13 7.32 8.63
CA HIS A 168 -8.54 8.35 9.58
C HIS A 168 -9.01 7.70 10.89
N PRO A 169 -8.60 8.22 12.08
CA PRO A 169 -8.88 7.59 13.37
C PRO A 169 -10.36 7.23 13.60
N THR A 170 -11.29 8.09 13.20
CA THR A 170 -12.74 7.89 13.36
C THR A 170 -13.32 6.79 12.46
N PHE A 171 -12.58 6.36 11.44
CA PHE A 171 -12.96 5.29 10.51
C PHE A 171 -12.25 3.96 10.78
N ARG A 172 -11.33 3.93 11.75
CA ARG A 172 -10.68 2.68 12.16
C ARG A 172 -11.69 1.71 12.76
N LYS A 173 -11.36 0.42 12.74
CA LYS A 173 -12.17 -0.68 13.28
C LYS A 173 -13.54 -0.89 12.60
N ARG A 174 -13.81 -0.27 11.47
CA ARG A 174 -15.03 -0.49 10.68
C ARG A 174 -14.93 -1.67 9.71
N GLY A 175 -13.80 -2.38 9.70
CA GLY A 175 -13.60 -3.61 8.91
C GLY A 175 -13.32 -3.42 7.43
N PHE A 176 -13.37 -2.19 6.89
CA PHE A 176 -13.14 -1.98 5.46
C PHE A 176 -11.65 -1.99 5.06
N THR A 177 -10.73 -1.72 5.98
CA THR A 177 -9.30 -1.58 5.67
C THR A 177 -8.67 -2.88 5.16
N SER A 178 -9.12 -4.03 5.64
CA SER A 178 -8.68 -5.34 5.12
C SER A 178 -9.19 -5.57 3.70
N ILE A 179 -10.44 -5.22 3.42
CA ILE A 179 -11.06 -5.32 2.10
C ILE A 179 -10.34 -4.38 1.13
N ALA A 180 -10.14 -3.11 1.50
CA ALA A 180 -9.42 -2.13 0.70
C ALA A 180 -7.95 -2.53 0.44
N SER A 181 -7.29 -3.18 1.40
CA SER A 181 -5.95 -3.74 1.22
C SER A 181 -5.93 -4.87 0.19
N SER A 182 -6.93 -5.75 0.21
CA SER A 182 -7.06 -6.83 -0.77
C SER A 182 -7.42 -6.30 -2.16
N ILE A 183 -8.27 -5.28 -2.25
CA ILE A 183 -8.53 -4.55 -3.50
C ILE A 183 -7.22 -3.99 -4.08
N GLY A 184 -6.40 -3.32 -3.26
CA GLY A 184 -5.13 -2.79 -3.73
C GLY A 184 -4.21 -3.87 -4.29
N ARG A 185 -4.10 -5.05 -3.67
CA ARG A 185 -3.33 -6.18 -4.22
C ARG A 185 -3.91 -6.70 -5.54
N ALA A 186 -5.23 -6.82 -5.61
CA ALA A 186 -5.90 -7.21 -6.86
C ALA A 186 -5.64 -6.18 -7.98
N CYS A 187 -5.63 -4.89 -7.66
CA CYS A 187 -5.24 -3.85 -8.61
C CYS A 187 -3.79 -4.00 -9.07
N SER A 188 -2.84 -4.26 -8.17
CA SER A 188 -1.44 -4.52 -8.55
C SER A 188 -1.34 -5.72 -9.50
N GLN A 189 -2.04 -6.81 -9.21
CA GLN A 189 -2.09 -7.98 -10.09
C GLN A 189 -2.72 -7.66 -11.44
N ALA A 190 -3.83 -6.94 -11.43
CA ALA A 190 -4.54 -6.57 -12.66
C ALA A 190 -3.70 -5.66 -13.58
N ILE A 191 -3.01 -4.67 -13.00
CA ILE A 191 -2.26 -3.66 -13.74
C ILE A 191 -0.88 -4.19 -14.16
N TRP A 192 -0.15 -4.85 -13.24
CA TRP A 192 1.26 -5.20 -13.43
C TRP A 192 1.53 -6.69 -13.55
N GLY A 193 0.61 -7.56 -13.09
CA GLY A 193 0.84 -9.00 -13.02
C GLY A 193 2.12 -9.31 -12.23
N ASN A 194 2.29 -8.67 -11.08
CA ASN A 194 3.50 -8.77 -10.28
C ASN A 194 3.69 -10.19 -9.72
N ASP A 195 4.94 -10.61 -9.61
CA ASP A 195 5.35 -11.91 -9.10
C ASP A 195 5.25 -11.96 -7.57
N TYR A 196 5.59 -10.84 -6.92
CA TYR A 196 5.51 -10.68 -5.48
C TYR A 196 4.85 -9.35 -5.09
N THR A 197 4.17 -9.37 -3.96
CA THR A 197 3.76 -8.15 -3.22
C THR A 197 4.52 -8.13 -1.90
N VAL A 198 5.18 -7.02 -1.60
CA VAL A 198 5.99 -6.87 -0.39
C VAL A 198 5.64 -5.59 0.36
N THR A 199 5.92 -5.56 1.66
CA THR A 199 5.84 -4.37 2.50
C THR A 199 6.71 -4.52 3.73
N PHE A 200 7.06 -3.40 4.36
CA PHE A 200 7.69 -3.37 5.69
C PHE A 200 6.70 -2.87 6.73
N MET A 201 6.70 -3.49 7.90
CA MET A 201 5.71 -3.17 8.94
C MET A 201 6.36 -3.15 10.33
N VAL A 202 6.07 -2.11 11.11
CA VAL A 202 6.57 -1.98 12.48
C VAL A 202 5.99 -3.06 13.41
N LYS A 203 6.76 -3.45 14.41
CA LYS A 203 6.48 -4.58 15.32
C LYS A 203 5.11 -4.48 15.99
N ASN A 204 4.74 -3.31 16.51
CA ASN A 204 3.45 -3.11 17.16
C ASN A 204 2.25 -3.33 16.23
N VAL A 205 2.38 -2.97 14.95
CA VAL A 205 1.35 -3.19 13.93
C VAL A 205 1.24 -4.68 13.59
N VAL A 206 2.36 -5.38 13.45
CA VAL A 206 2.36 -6.84 13.26
C VAL A 206 1.73 -7.54 14.45
N ASN A 207 2.13 -7.19 15.66
CA ASN A 207 1.63 -7.78 16.92
C ASN A 207 0.13 -7.50 17.16
N SER A 208 -0.42 -6.43 16.61
CA SER A 208 -1.86 -6.16 16.65
C SER A 208 -2.70 -7.09 15.74
N GLY A 209 -2.06 -7.97 15.01
CA GLY A 209 -2.70 -8.88 14.04
C GLY A 209 -3.06 -8.20 12.71
N HIS A 210 -2.58 -6.98 12.47
CA HIS A 210 -2.90 -6.25 11.23
C HIS A 210 -2.35 -6.96 10.00
N ALA A 211 -1.14 -7.54 10.08
CA ALA A 211 -0.55 -8.32 8.99
C ALA A 211 -1.48 -9.44 8.51
N ALA A 212 -1.95 -10.27 9.44
CA ALA A 212 -2.88 -11.38 9.14
C ALA A 212 -4.23 -10.86 8.62
N LYS A 213 -4.79 -9.80 9.22
CA LYS A 213 -6.06 -9.20 8.78
C LYS A 213 -5.98 -8.62 7.37
N THR A 214 -4.80 -8.17 6.95
CA THR A 214 -4.54 -7.69 5.59
C THR A 214 -4.06 -8.78 4.65
N GLY A 215 -4.01 -10.03 5.11
CA GLY A 215 -3.77 -11.21 4.29
C GLY A 215 -2.32 -11.64 4.14
N TYR A 216 -1.37 -11.02 4.87
CA TYR A 216 0.01 -11.47 4.86
C TYR A 216 0.20 -12.66 5.81
N SER A 217 0.55 -13.81 5.26
CA SER A 217 0.93 -15.02 6.01
C SER A 217 2.44 -15.14 6.21
N ASN A 218 3.23 -14.55 5.31
CA ASN A 218 4.68 -14.61 5.34
C ASN A 218 5.24 -13.36 6.02
N VAL A 219 5.84 -13.55 7.20
CA VAL A 219 6.41 -12.49 8.03
C VAL A 219 7.82 -12.89 8.43
N SER A 220 8.81 -12.13 7.98
CA SER A 220 10.24 -12.40 8.25
C SER A 220 10.88 -11.22 9.00
N TRP A 221 11.69 -11.49 9.98
CA TRP A 221 12.44 -10.50 10.77
C TRP A 221 13.93 -10.63 10.45
N THR A 222 14.73 -9.58 10.41
CA THR A 222 14.44 -8.19 10.70
C THR A 222 14.93 -7.32 9.55
N VAL A 223 14.14 -6.31 9.19
CA VAL A 223 14.57 -5.15 8.38
C VAL A 223 14.95 -4.05 9.37
N HIS A 224 16.17 -3.57 9.31
CA HIS A 224 16.67 -2.48 10.16
C HIS A 224 16.64 -1.18 9.38
N ALA A 225 15.92 -0.19 9.88
CA ALA A 225 16.00 1.21 9.41
C ALA A 225 16.62 2.05 10.54
N ARG A 226 17.73 2.67 10.29
CA ARG A 226 18.51 3.41 11.29
C ARG A 226 18.59 4.89 10.93
N ASN A 227 18.68 5.73 11.96
CA ASN A 227 18.72 7.18 11.83
C ASN A 227 17.50 7.76 11.08
N THR A 228 16.33 7.13 11.20
CA THR A 228 15.12 7.66 10.58
C THR A 228 14.60 8.87 11.37
N SER A 229 13.71 9.65 10.78
CA SER A 229 13.03 10.75 11.49
C SER A 229 12.16 10.25 12.67
N LEU A 230 11.90 8.94 12.75
CA LEU A 230 11.19 8.29 13.85
C LEU A 230 12.14 7.59 14.84
N GLY A 231 13.44 7.75 14.67
CA GLY A 231 14.48 7.01 15.39
C GLY A 231 14.84 5.68 14.69
N ASP A 232 15.42 4.77 15.44
CA ASP A 232 15.80 3.43 14.95
C ASP A 232 14.59 2.50 14.96
N LEU A 233 14.33 1.86 13.84
CA LEU A 233 13.20 0.96 13.65
C LEU A 233 13.67 -0.46 13.31
N ASP A 234 13.03 -1.44 13.91
CA ASP A 234 13.07 -2.84 13.50
C ASP A 234 11.70 -3.21 12.91
N LEU A 235 11.72 -3.61 11.65
CA LEU A 235 10.53 -3.87 10.86
C LEU A 235 10.46 -5.34 10.47
N ALA A 236 9.25 -5.85 10.31
CA ALA A 236 9.03 -7.10 9.63
C ALA A 236 9.04 -6.89 8.11
N PHE A 237 9.59 -7.85 7.40
CA PHE A 237 9.43 -8.01 5.96
C PHE A 237 8.24 -8.93 5.70
N LEU A 238 7.17 -8.38 5.17
CA LEU A 238 5.97 -9.11 4.81
C LEU A 238 5.92 -9.29 3.30
N TRP A 239 5.53 -10.47 2.87
CA TRP A 239 5.45 -10.77 1.45
C TRP A 239 4.41 -11.84 1.15
N MET A 240 4.01 -11.90 -0.10
CA MET A 240 3.24 -12.98 -0.71
C MET A 240 3.60 -13.07 -2.19
N ASP A 241 3.55 -14.26 -2.73
CA ASP A 241 3.67 -14.47 -4.16
C ASP A 241 2.32 -14.28 -4.87
N ARG A 242 2.35 -14.41 -6.20
CA ARG A 242 1.17 -14.25 -7.05
C ARG A 242 0.08 -15.27 -6.73
N ASP A 243 0.45 -16.53 -6.52
CA ASP A 243 -0.51 -17.60 -6.30
C ASP A 243 -1.22 -17.42 -4.96
N GLU A 244 -0.49 -17.05 -3.91
CA GLU A 244 -1.07 -16.68 -2.61
C GLU A 244 -2.02 -15.48 -2.74
N ALA A 245 -1.65 -14.45 -3.50
CA ALA A 245 -2.51 -13.29 -3.74
C ALA A 245 -3.81 -13.68 -4.46
N MET A 246 -3.74 -14.55 -5.47
CA MET A 246 -4.92 -15.03 -6.18
C MET A 246 -5.79 -15.95 -5.31
N MET A 247 -5.19 -16.85 -4.55
CA MET A 247 -5.92 -17.70 -3.60
C MET A 247 -6.68 -16.87 -2.56
N GLN A 248 -6.12 -15.75 -2.09
CA GLN A 248 -6.83 -14.84 -1.20
C GLN A 248 -8.03 -14.18 -1.86
N VAL A 249 -7.92 -13.78 -3.12
CA VAL A 249 -9.04 -13.24 -3.91
C VAL A 249 -10.17 -14.27 -3.99
N GLU A 250 -9.87 -15.52 -4.32
CA GLU A 250 -10.84 -16.62 -4.37
C GLU A 250 -11.49 -16.88 -3.01
N ASN A 251 -10.69 -16.97 -1.94
CA ASN A 251 -11.18 -17.19 -0.59
C ASN A 251 -12.12 -16.05 -0.13
N MET A 252 -11.78 -14.81 -0.42
CA MET A 252 -12.64 -13.67 -0.07
C MET A 252 -13.96 -13.69 -0.83
N LEU A 253 -13.97 -14.05 -2.11
CA LEU A 253 -15.21 -14.25 -2.87
C LEU A 253 -16.07 -15.36 -2.28
N GLY A 254 -15.44 -16.48 -1.86
CA GLY A 254 -16.16 -17.64 -1.30
C GLY A 254 -16.74 -17.44 0.09
N THR A 255 -16.17 -16.58 0.90
CA THR A 255 -16.52 -16.47 2.33
C THR A 255 -17.09 -15.11 2.74
N THR A 256 -16.34 -14.04 2.50
CA THR A 256 -16.63 -12.72 3.11
C THR A 256 -17.70 -11.95 2.35
N LEU A 257 -17.72 -12.02 1.02
CA LEU A 257 -18.60 -11.22 0.18
C LEU A 257 -19.93 -11.93 -0.14
N LEU A 258 -20.02 -13.25 0.07
CA LEU A 258 -21.26 -14.01 -0.09
C LEU A 258 -22.12 -14.06 1.18
N GLN A 259 -21.56 -13.74 2.35
CA GLN A 259 -22.31 -13.75 3.62
C GLN A 259 -23.22 -12.54 3.85
N VAL A 260 -23.24 -11.59 2.91
CA VAL A 260 -24.03 -10.34 3.05
C VAL A 260 -25.43 -10.46 2.46
N ASP A 261 -25.73 -11.54 1.74
CA ASP A 261 -27.05 -11.80 1.16
C ASP A 261 -27.95 -12.74 2.03
N ARG A 262 -27.76 -12.71 3.38
CA ARG A 262 -28.66 -13.41 4.32
C ARG A 262 -29.24 -12.49 5.37
#